data_0d8bd0126761263f1148bbc0fcaf6e78
#
_entry.id   0d8bd0126761263f1148bbc0fcaf6e78
#
_cell.length_a   1.000
_cell.length_b   1.000
_cell.length_c   1.000
_cell.angle_alpha   90.00
_cell.angle_beta   90.00
_cell.angle_gamma   90.00
#
_symmetry.space_group_name_H-M   'P 1'
#
loop_
_entity.id
_entity.type
_entity.pdbx_description
1 polymer ?
#
loop_
_entity_poly.entity_id
_entity_poly.type
_entity_poly.pdbx_seq_one_letter_code
_entity_poly.pdbx_strand_id
1 'polypeptide(L)'
;MPSRIQVFEQCCWDLRAALSRLGPDEVCCEGLTPRQCRVLRAIGQDAGLNLSALADREGLSVSGMSRRVDPLVERGYLDRARGNADDGRAIRLELTRKGKEALDSVEETIYDGIEDLWKAVPAAERGTVVQALEILARAARRIEPRDARASIPLKAR
;
A
#
# COMPACT_ATOMS: atom_id res chain seq x y z
N MET A 1 23.67 -19.20 18.64
CA MET A 1 23.25 -17.80 18.51
C MET A 1 22.53 -17.62 17.16
N PRO A 2 21.42 -16.89 17.08
CA PRO A 2 20.74 -16.65 15.81
C PRO A 2 21.67 -15.88 14.86
N SER A 3 21.62 -16.18 13.58
CA SER A 3 22.34 -15.41 12.56
C SER A 3 21.76 -13.99 12.44
N ARG A 4 22.54 -13.04 11.91
CA ARG A 4 22.04 -11.67 11.68
C ARG A 4 20.78 -11.62 10.81
N ILE A 5 20.67 -12.55 9.86
CA ILE A 5 19.49 -12.61 8.99
C ILE A 5 18.25 -13.14 9.71
N GLN A 6 18.43 -14.05 10.69
CA GLN A 6 17.32 -14.50 11.53
C GLN A 6 16.80 -13.41 12.46
N VAL A 7 17.69 -12.60 13.02
CA VAL A 7 17.31 -11.43 13.83
C VAL A 7 16.57 -10.42 12.96
N PHE A 8 17.07 -10.13 11.76
CA PHE A 8 16.42 -9.22 10.82
C PHE A 8 15.01 -9.72 10.41
N GLU A 9 14.90 -11.01 10.09
CA GLU A 9 13.61 -11.64 9.77
C GLU A 9 12.61 -11.46 10.93
N GLN A 10 13.01 -11.77 12.16
CA GLN A 10 12.16 -11.61 13.33
C GLN A 10 11.71 -10.16 13.51
N CYS A 11 12.63 -9.20 13.40
CA CYS A 11 12.27 -7.78 13.46
C CYS A 11 11.25 -7.37 12.39
N CYS A 12 11.37 -7.89 11.18
CA CYS A 12 10.40 -7.64 10.12
C CYS A 12 9.01 -8.21 10.46
N TRP A 13 8.95 -9.42 11.02
CA TRP A 13 7.70 -10.03 11.46
C TRP A 13 7.04 -9.25 12.60
N ASP A 14 7.81 -8.88 13.62
CA ASP A 14 7.32 -8.15 14.79
C ASP A 14 6.83 -6.77 14.40
N LEU A 15 7.58 -6.06 13.55
CA LEU A 15 7.19 -4.76 13.02
C LEU A 15 5.90 -4.86 12.20
N ARG A 16 5.80 -5.84 11.32
CA ARG A 16 4.58 -6.06 10.53
C ARG A 16 3.38 -6.33 11.44
N ALA A 17 3.52 -7.20 12.44
CA ALA A 17 2.47 -7.52 13.40
C ALA A 17 2.07 -6.29 14.24
N ALA A 18 3.03 -5.45 14.63
CA ALA A 18 2.77 -4.21 15.34
C ALA A 18 2.02 -3.19 14.47
N LEU A 19 2.51 -2.95 13.25
CA LEU A 19 1.91 -1.99 12.32
C LEU A 19 0.50 -2.41 11.86
N SER A 20 0.21 -3.71 11.75
CA SER A 20 -1.14 -4.17 11.42
C SER A 20 -2.17 -3.82 12.50
N ARG A 21 -1.76 -3.59 13.74
CA ARG A 21 -2.65 -3.16 14.82
C ARG A 21 -2.90 -1.65 14.87
N LEU A 22 -2.10 -0.86 14.15
CA LEU A 22 -2.24 0.61 14.09
C LEU A 22 -3.22 1.07 13.01
N GLY A 23 -3.60 0.17 12.11
CA GLY A 23 -4.58 0.44 11.06
C GLY A 23 -5.89 -0.30 11.31
N PRO A 24 -6.96 0.06 10.63
CA PRO A 24 -8.23 -0.63 10.71
C PRO A 24 -8.09 -2.09 10.23
N ASP A 25 -8.52 -3.05 11.05
CA ASP A 25 -8.25 -4.49 10.87
C ASP A 25 -8.83 -5.09 9.58
N GLU A 26 -10.08 -4.80 9.23
CA GLU A 26 -10.70 -5.38 8.02
C GLU A 26 -11.43 -4.35 7.15
N VAL A 27 -11.89 -3.26 7.74
CA VAL A 27 -12.66 -2.22 7.07
C VAL A 27 -12.13 -0.86 7.50
N CYS A 28 -11.61 -0.09 6.53
CA CYS A 28 -11.31 1.33 6.72
C CYS A 28 -12.59 2.15 6.84
N CYS A 29 -12.43 3.46 7.06
CA CYS A 29 -13.51 4.42 7.03
C CYS A 29 -14.43 4.17 5.82
N GLU A 30 -15.72 4.37 5.99
CA GLU A 30 -16.73 4.24 4.92
C GLU A 30 -16.89 2.83 4.30
N GLY A 31 -16.51 1.77 4.98
CA GLY A 31 -16.65 0.41 4.47
C GLY A 31 -15.70 0.07 3.32
N LEU A 32 -14.56 0.75 3.24
CA LEU A 32 -13.45 0.42 2.33
C LEU A 32 -12.54 -0.61 2.97
N THR A 33 -12.07 -1.55 2.20
CA THR A 33 -11.03 -2.49 2.65
C THR A 33 -9.66 -1.80 2.66
N PRO A 34 -8.68 -2.25 3.48
CA PRO A 34 -7.31 -1.70 3.47
C PRO A 34 -6.65 -1.73 2.08
N ARG A 35 -7.01 -2.71 1.24
CA ARG A 35 -6.54 -2.80 -0.14
C ARG A 35 -7.12 -1.70 -1.03
N GLN A 36 -8.39 -1.35 -0.83
CA GLN A 36 -9.05 -0.25 -1.53
C GLN A 36 -8.51 1.10 -1.06
N CYS A 37 -8.27 1.28 0.24
CA CYS A 37 -7.63 2.49 0.78
C CYS A 37 -6.25 2.73 0.15
N ARG A 38 -5.44 1.67 -0.03
CA ARG A 38 -4.14 1.78 -0.72
C ARG A 38 -4.28 2.22 -2.18
N VAL A 39 -5.30 1.75 -2.89
CA VAL A 39 -5.58 2.18 -4.27
C VAL A 39 -5.92 3.68 -4.31
N LEU A 40 -6.83 4.15 -3.44
CA LEU A 40 -7.17 5.58 -3.36
C LEU A 40 -5.94 6.43 -3.04
N ARG A 41 -5.12 6.00 -2.08
CA ARG A 41 -3.90 6.71 -1.70
C ARG A 41 -2.89 6.76 -2.84
N ALA A 42 -2.70 5.67 -3.57
CA ALA A 42 -1.78 5.63 -4.71
C ALA A 42 -2.19 6.62 -5.80
N ILE A 43 -3.50 6.71 -6.09
CA ILE A 43 -4.06 7.65 -7.07
C ILE A 43 -4.01 9.10 -6.56
N GLY A 44 -4.23 9.33 -5.26
CA GLY A 44 -4.12 10.65 -4.64
C GLY A 44 -2.69 11.22 -4.66
N GLN A 45 -1.68 10.33 -4.53
CA GLN A 45 -0.26 10.73 -4.57
C GLN A 45 0.26 10.99 -5.98
N ASP A 46 -0.36 10.38 -7.00
CA ASP A 46 0.08 10.46 -8.39
C ASP A 46 -1.15 10.59 -9.30
N ALA A 47 -1.55 11.83 -9.51
CA ALA A 47 -2.70 12.16 -10.32
C ALA A 47 -2.44 11.76 -11.78
N GLY A 48 -3.28 10.87 -12.30
CA GLY A 48 -3.19 10.42 -13.69
C GLY A 48 -2.56 9.04 -13.89
N LEU A 49 -2.38 8.27 -12.81
CA LEU A 49 -2.03 6.85 -12.91
C LEU A 49 -3.07 6.12 -13.77
N ASN A 50 -2.58 5.37 -14.75
CA ASN A 50 -3.41 4.42 -15.47
C ASN A 50 -3.43 3.06 -14.73
N LEU A 51 -4.34 2.19 -15.15
CA LEU A 51 -4.55 0.89 -14.52
C LEU A 51 -3.29 0.00 -14.55
N SER A 52 -2.50 0.08 -15.64
CA SER A 52 -1.26 -0.72 -15.79
C SER A 52 -0.18 -0.22 -14.83
N ALA A 53 0.08 1.08 -14.78
CA ALA A 53 1.05 1.66 -13.85
C ALA A 53 0.68 1.40 -12.38
N LEU A 54 -0.62 1.44 -12.06
CA LEU A 54 -1.09 1.10 -10.72
C LEU A 54 -0.90 -0.39 -10.40
N ALA A 55 -1.12 -1.28 -11.36
CA ALA A 55 -0.90 -2.72 -11.23
C ALA A 55 0.59 -3.02 -10.98
N ASP A 56 1.49 -2.42 -11.76
CA ASP A 56 2.94 -2.57 -11.62
C ASP A 56 3.40 -2.06 -10.24
N ARG A 57 2.92 -0.89 -9.81
CA ARG A 57 3.23 -0.32 -8.49
C ARG A 57 2.83 -1.22 -7.33
N GLU A 58 1.70 -1.90 -7.46
CA GLU A 58 1.15 -2.80 -6.42
C GLU A 58 1.59 -4.26 -6.58
N GLY A 59 2.42 -4.58 -7.58
CA GLY A 59 2.88 -5.95 -7.85
C GLY A 59 1.76 -6.90 -8.24
N LEU A 60 0.80 -6.42 -9.04
CA LEU A 60 -0.38 -7.18 -9.47
C LEU A 60 -0.47 -7.26 -10.99
N SER A 61 -1.23 -8.25 -11.47
CA SER A 61 -1.68 -8.23 -12.86
C SER A 61 -2.72 -7.13 -13.09
N VAL A 62 -2.81 -6.61 -14.31
CA VAL A 62 -3.81 -5.60 -14.70
C VAL A 62 -5.24 -6.07 -14.38
N SER A 63 -5.55 -7.36 -14.63
CA SER A 63 -6.84 -7.94 -14.29
C SER A 63 -7.09 -8.02 -12.78
N GLY A 64 -6.04 -8.29 -12.00
CA GLY A 64 -6.10 -8.26 -10.53
C GLY A 64 -6.34 -6.86 -9.98
N MET A 65 -5.72 -5.85 -10.60
CA MET A 65 -5.93 -4.45 -10.25
C MET A 65 -7.34 -3.98 -10.66
N SER A 66 -7.84 -4.35 -11.84
CA SER A 66 -9.20 -4.01 -12.28
C SER A 66 -10.25 -4.44 -11.25
N ARG A 67 -10.16 -5.67 -10.74
CA ARG A 67 -11.07 -6.18 -9.69
C ARG A 67 -11.05 -5.37 -8.39
N ARG A 68 -9.99 -4.62 -8.12
CA ARG A 68 -9.90 -3.71 -6.96
C ARG A 68 -10.44 -2.33 -7.28
N VAL A 69 -10.24 -1.86 -8.50
CA VAL A 69 -10.65 -0.54 -8.98
C VAL A 69 -12.14 -0.50 -9.31
N ASP A 70 -12.68 -1.56 -9.97
CA ASP A 70 -14.06 -1.59 -10.43
C ASP A 70 -15.08 -1.28 -9.33
N PRO A 71 -15.01 -1.89 -8.12
CA PRO A 71 -15.92 -1.55 -7.03
C PRO A 71 -15.77 -0.12 -6.52
N LEU A 72 -14.57 0.50 -6.65
CA LEU A 72 -14.35 1.88 -6.27
C LEU A 72 -14.99 2.86 -7.28
N VAL A 73 -14.96 2.52 -8.56
CA VAL A 73 -15.65 3.27 -9.61
C VAL A 73 -17.17 3.13 -9.45
N GLU A 74 -17.68 1.89 -9.27
CA GLU A 74 -19.11 1.62 -9.07
C GLU A 74 -19.68 2.36 -7.85
N ARG A 75 -18.88 2.47 -6.77
CA ARG A 75 -19.28 3.19 -5.56
C ARG A 75 -19.02 4.70 -5.63
N GLY A 76 -18.50 5.20 -6.76
CA GLY A 76 -18.26 6.61 -7.03
C GLY A 76 -17.09 7.24 -6.26
N TYR A 77 -16.09 6.45 -5.86
CA TYR A 77 -14.85 6.98 -5.28
C TYR A 77 -13.81 7.34 -6.34
N LEU A 78 -13.86 6.65 -7.48
CA LEU A 78 -12.97 6.87 -8.63
C LEU A 78 -13.78 7.12 -9.89
N ASP A 79 -13.22 7.94 -10.77
CA ASP A 79 -13.66 8.10 -12.15
C ASP A 79 -12.60 7.60 -13.12
N ARG A 80 -13.06 7.16 -14.30
CA ARG A 80 -12.22 6.82 -15.45
C ARG A 80 -12.24 7.99 -16.44
N ALA A 81 -11.19 8.80 -16.42
CA ALA A 81 -11.01 9.88 -17.37
C ALA A 81 -10.27 9.39 -18.62
N ARG A 82 -10.66 9.91 -19.80
CA ARG A 82 -9.87 9.68 -21.02
C ARG A 82 -8.60 10.50 -20.95
N GLY A 83 -7.44 9.88 -21.22
CA GLY A 83 -6.18 10.59 -21.35
C GLY A 83 -6.21 11.66 -22.44
N ASN A 84 -5.38 12.71 -22.31
CA ASN A 84 -5.22 13.74 -23.32
C ASN A 84 -4.67 13.18 -24.64
N ALA A 85 -4.90 13.90 -25.74
CA ALA A 85 -4.82 13.51 -27.13
C ALA A 85 -3.52 12.84 -27.62
N ASP A 86 -2.40 12.94 -26.91
CA ASP A 86 -1.13 12.34 -27.34
C ASP A 86 -1.00 10.83 -27.03
N ASP A 87 -1.84 10.30 -26.13
CA ASP A 87 -1.89 8.86 -25.81
C ASP A 87 -3.34 8.40 -25.67
N GLY A 88 -4.12 8.59 -26.70
CA GLY A 88 -5.59 8.48 -26.78
C GLY A 88 -6.20 7.12 -26.41
N ARG A 89 -5.43 6.21 -25.80
CA ARG A 89 -5.86 4.89 -25.33
C ARG A 89 -5.70 4.64 -23.84
N ALA A 90 -4.98 5.48 -23.11
CA ALA A 90 -4.75 5.28 -21.68
C ALA A 90 -5.90 5.87 -20.85
N ILE A 91 -6.73 5.01 -20.29
CA ILE A 91 -7.73 5.41 -19.28
C ILE A 91 -6.97 5.76 -18.00
N ARG A 92 -7.09 7.02 -17.55
CA ARG A 92 -6.58 7.49 -16.27
C ARG A 92 -7.60 7.28 -15.17
N LEU A 93 -7.11 7.06 -13.97
CA LEU A 93 -7.93 6.96 -12.77
C LEU A 93 -7.81 8.26 -11.98
N GLU A 94 -8.95 8.82 -11.61
CA GLU A 94 -9.01 10.08 -10.87
C GLU A 94 -9.91 9.93 -9.64
N LEU A 95 -9.52 10.58 -8.53
CA LEU A 95 -10.37 10.64 -7.36
C LEU A 95 -11.54 11.59 -7.62
N THR A 96 -12.76 11.11 -7.37
CA THR A 96 -13.94 11.96 -7.27
C THR A 96 -13.88 12.82 -5.99
N ARG A 97 -14.83 13.76 -5.81
CA ARG A 97 -14.97 14.46 -4.54
C ARG A 97 -15.14 13.49 -3.38
N LYS A 98 -16.01 12.48 -3.52
CA LYS A 98 -16.22 11.42 -2.54
C LYS A 98 -14.94 10.62 -2.28
N GLY A 99 -14.15 10.34 -3.33
CA GLY A 99 -12.87 9.64 -3.20
C GLY A 99 -11.84 10.43 -2.42
N LYS A 100 -11.80 11.76 -2.59
CA LYS A 100 -10.91 12.65 -1.82
C LYS A 100 -11.32 12.70 -0.36
N GLU A 101 -12.61 12.93 -0.06
CA GLU A 101 -13.14 12.94 1.31
C GLU A 101 -12.85 11.61 2.04
N ALA A 102 -13.02 10.47 1.36
CA ALA A 102 -12.69 9.17 1.91
C ALA A 102 -11.18 8.99 2.15
N LEU A 103 -10.34 9.49 1.23
CA LEU A 103 -8.88 9.45 1.39
C LEU A 103 -8.43 10.29 2.59
N ASP A 104 -8.95 11.51 2.73
CA ASP A 104 -8.64 12.41 3.85
C ASP A 104 -8.97 11.72 5.19
N SER A 105 -10.15 11.10 5.31
CA SER A 105 -10.55 10.35 6.50
C SER A 105 -9.66 9.13 6.80
N VAL A 106 -9.22 8.43 5.75
CA VAL A 106 -8.27 7.30 5.88
C VAL A 106 -6.90 7.80 6.33
N GLU A 107 -6.42 8.90 5.76
CA GLU A 107 -5.11 9.46 6.10
C GLU A 107 -5.09 9.98 7.54
N GLU A 108 -6.15 10.63 8.01
CA GLU A 108 -6.29 11.07 9.39
C GLU A 108 -6.21 9.88 10.36
N THR A 109 -6.98 8.81 10.12
CA THR A 109 -6.96 7.61 10.97
C THR A 109 -5.59 6.94 11.01
N ILE A 110 -4.89 6.84 9.86
CA ILE A 110 -3.55 6.27 9.80
C ILE A 110 -2.55 7.19 10.49
N TYR A 111 -2.69 8.51 10.31
CA TYR A 111 -1.79 9.50 10.88
C TYR A 111 -1.79 9.42 12.40
N ASP A 112 -2.95 9.33 13.05
CA ASP A 112 -3.08 9.22 14.50
C ASP A 112 -2.32 8.00 15.05
N GLY A 113 -2.51 6.84 14.45
CA GLY A 113 -1.79 5.63 14.86
C GLY A 113 -0.27 5.71 14.65
N ILE A 114 0.17 6.35 13.56
CA ILE A 114 1.59 6.56 13.26
C ILE A 114 2.19 7.65 14.17
N GLU A 115 1.43 8.69 14.52
CA GLU A 115 1.87 9.73 15.45
C GLU A 115 2.15 9.15 16.84
N ASP A 116 1.29 8.27 17.33
CA ASP A 116 1.48 7.59 18.61
C ASP A 116 2.73 6.70 18.60
N LEU A 117 2.92 5.94 17.52
CA LEU A 117 4.15 5.18 17.33
C LEU A 117 5.40 6.08 17.31
N TRP A 118 5.32 7.21 16.61
CA TRP A 118 6.39 8.20 16.54
C TRP A 118 6.73 8.79 17.89
N LYS A 119 5.72 9.11 18.73
CA LYS A 119 5.90 9.60 20.09
C LYS A 119 6.57 8.56 20.99
N ALA A 120 6.26 7.27 20.79
CA ALA A 120 6.88 6.17 21.54
C ALA A 120 8.36 5.93 21.18
N VAL A 121 8.83 6.36 20.00
CA VAL A 121 10.25 6.28 19.63
C VAL A 121 11.05 7.33 20.40
N PRO A 122 12.12 6.95 21.13
CA PRO A 122 13.00 7.89 21.81
C PRO A 122 13.53 8.96 20.87
N ALA A 123 13.48 10.23 21.28
CA ALA A 123 13.82 11.37 20.41
C ALA A 123 15.22 11.24 19.77
N ALA A 124 16.18 10.71 20.52
CA ALA A 124 17.55 10.49 20.04
C ALA A 124 17.67 9.42 18.95
N GLU A 125 16.69 8.50 18.84
CA GLU A 125 16.71 7.38 17.90
C GLU A 125 15.86 7.65 16.64
N ARG A 126 15.04 8.68 16.65
CA ARG A 126 14.09 8.98 15.57
C ARG A 126 14.76 9.09 14.19
N GLY A 127 15.90 9.79 14.14
CA GLY A 127 16.67 9.92 12.89
C GLY A 127 17.17 8.58 12.35
N THR A 128 17.66 7.72 13.24
CA THR A 128 18.14 6.38 12.89
C THR A 128 16.99 5.51 12.37
N VAL A 129 15.82 5.57 13.02
CA VAL A 129 14.63 4.81 12.60
C VAL A 129 14.16 5.24 11.21
N VAL A 130 14.06 6.54 10.94
CA VAL A 130 13.69 7.05 9.61
C VAL A 130 14.67 6.57 8.54
N GLN A 131 15.97 6.73 8.79
CA GLN A 131 17.01 6.30 7.86
C GLN A 131 16.96 4.79 7.58
N ALA A 132 16.76 3.97 8.62
CA ALA A 132 16.64 2.52 8.47
C ALA A 132 15.42 2.13 7.62
N LEU A 133 14.27 2.75 7.85
CA LEU A 133 13.06 2.52 7.08
C LEU A 133 13.22 2.93 5.61
N GLU A 134 13.89 4.05 5.33
CA GLU A 134 14.18 4.48 3.96
C GLU A 134 15.09 3.49 3.22
N ILE A 135 16.13 2.98 3.90
CA ILE A 135 17.03 1.96 3.34
C ILE A 135 16.25 0.69 3.02
N LEU A 136 15.44 0.21 3.96
CA LEU A 136 14.62 -0.99 3.78
C LEU A 136 13.61 -0.82 2.63
N ALA A 137 12.93 0.31 2.57
CA ALA A 137 11.97 0.62 1.52
C ALA A 137 12.63 0.67 0.13
N ARG A 138 13.84 1.24 0.03
CA ARG A 138 14.62 1.23 -1.23
C ARG A 138 15.06 -0.17 -1.61
N ALA A 139 15.55 -0.96 -0.66
CA ALA A 139 15.97 -2.33 -0.91
C ALA A 139 14.80 -3.20 -1.37
N ALA A 140 13.66 -3.12 -0.68
CA ALA A 140 12.47 -3.89 -1.01
C ALA A 140 11.94 -3.61 -2.43
N ARG A 141 11.99 -2.34 -2.88
CA ARG A 141 11.59 -1.97 -4.26
C ARG A 141 12.47 -2.57 -5.37
N ARG A 142 13.69 -3.01 -5.05
CA ARG A 142 14.62 -3.63 -6.01
C ARG A 142 14.45 -5.14 -6.11
N ILE A 143 13.69 -5.72 -5.19
CA ILE A 143 13.43 -7.16 -5.17
C ILE A 143 12.17 -7.41 -5.98
N GLU A 144 12.30 -8.16 -7.08
CA GLU A 144 11.14 -8.62 -7.82
C GLU A 144 10.25 -9.49 -6.93
N PRO A 145 8.91 -9.33 -6.99
CA PRO A 145 8.00 -10.19 -6.27
C PRO A 145 8.27 -11.64 -6.68
N ARG A 146 8.66 -12.49 -5.74
CA ARG A 146 8.72 -13.93 -6.00
C ARG A 146 7.30 -14.36 -6.33
N ASP A 147 7.12 -15.01 -7.48
CA ASP A 147 5.84 -15.59 -7.85
C ASP A 147 5.31 -16.41 -6.67
N ALA A 148 4.19 -15.98 -6.11
CA ALA A 148 3.50 -16.66 -5.00
C ALA A 148 3.00 -18.06 -5.39
N ARG A 149 3.27 -18.50 -6.62
CA ARG A 149 2.97 -19.82 -7.19
C ARG A 149 4.13 -20.81 -7.11
N ALA A 150 5.32 -20.41 -6.70
CA ALA A 150 6.34 -21.36 -6.32
C ALA A 150 5.92 -22.02 -4.99
N SER A 151 5.03 -22.98 -5.10
CA SER A 151 4.60 -23.86 -4.03
C SER A 151 5.83 -24.39 -3.32
N ILE A 152 5.99 -24.07 -2.05
CA ILE A 152 6.91 -24.78 -1.17
C ILE A 152 6.43 -26.25 -1.22
N PRO A 153 7.23 -27.20 -1.74
CA PRO A 153 6.84 -28.58 -1.67
C PRO A 153 6.75 -28.95 -0.20
N LEU A 154 5.54 -29.21 0.28
CA LEU A 154 5.34 -29.85 1.57
C LEU A 154 6.13 -31.17 1.54
N LYS A 155 7.29 -31.19 2.21
CA LYS A 155 7.96 -32.46 2.50
C LYS A 155 6.99 -33.27 3.35
N ALA A 156 6.35 -34.23 2.71
CA ALA A 156 5.64 -35.29 3.43
C ALA A 156 6.63 -35.97 4.40
N ARG A 157 6.26 -35.97 5.67
CA ARG A 157 6.87 -36.81 6.70
C ARG A 157 6.24 -38.17 6.65
#